data_a52e9c9c889a1f28d7641957cc34f020
#
_entry.id   a52e9c9c889a1f28d7641957cc34f020
#
_cell.length_a   1.000
_cell.length_b   1.000
_cell.length_c   1.000
_cell.angle_alpha   90.00
_cell.angle_beta   90.00
_cell.angle_gamma   90.00
#
_symmetry.space_group_name_H-M   'P 1'
#
loop_
_entity.id
_entity.type
_entity.pdbx_description
1 polymer ?
#
loop_
_entity_poly.entity_id
_entity_poly.type
_entity_poly.pdbx_seq_one_letter_code
_entity_poly.pdbx_strand_id
1 'polypeptide(L)'
;ISFIFILITLVSCQQIQRDLTRNAVLEMNGNFLYLDEIESVIPANLSIADSAEYAESYKKQWIIGNLMYEKAKENIGKSKEIDKLTEIYKRELIINKYQQQLILEKLKQIPEDSLSALYEKRKDHFLLNAPLIKGIFIQVHNSAQGQDSLSNLLKEINDESLESIMRYCTANALKYEFFIDNWTPYSKIIDNLPNKIESTDPVLSRGTIVQQTEEYSYYLKVTGICKAGEPSPYELIKNELYNILLNKEKIQFITDFRQELYNEAIENGIIHFYENEE
;
A
#
# COMPACT_ATOMS: atom_id res chain seq x y z
N ILE A 1 -6.19 -70.20 -35.08
CA ILE A 1 -6.49 -68.73 -35.27
C ILE A 1 -5.97 -68.00 -34.00
N SER A 2 -4.76 -67.41 -34.16
CA SER A 2 -4.06 -66.73 -33.06
C SER A 2 -4.35 -65.21 -33.16
N PHE A 3 -5.05 -64.65 -32.21
CA PHE A 3 -5.32 -63.21 -32.13
C PHE A 3 -4.14 -62.54 -31.41
N ILE A 4 -3.34 -61.79 -32.17
CA ILE A 4 -2.28 -60.93 -31.62
C ILE A 4 -2.95 -59.59 -31.21
N PHE A 5 -3.04 -59.36 -29.90
CA PHE A 5 -3.48 -58.11 -29.32
C PHE A 5 -2.29 -57.14 -29.32
N ILE A 6 -2.27 -56.18 -30.26
CA ILE A 6 -1.29 -55.09 -30.28
C ILE A 6 -1.72 -54.07 -29.23
N LEU A 7 -1.01 -54.06 -28.13
CA LEU A 7 -1.15 -53.04 -27.06
C LEU A 7 -0.46 -51.75 -27.52
N ILE A 8 -1.23 -50.80 -28.05
CA ILE A 8 -0.74 -49.47 -28.38
C ILE A 8 -0.62 -48.69 -27.07
N THR A 9 0.61 -48.57 -26.53
CA THR A 9 0.93 -47.66 -25.43
C THR A 9 0.92 -46.23 -25.98
N LEU A 10 -0.14 -45.48 -25.69
CA LEU A 10 -0.18 -44.02 -25.86
C LEU A 10 0.81 -43.40 -24.88
N VAL A 11 2.03 -43.12 -25.34
CA VAL A 11 2.95 -42.23 -24.64
C VAL A 11 2.38 -40.83 -24.80
N SER A 12 1.65 -40.38 -23.80
CA SER A 12 1.20 -38.98 -23.69
C SER A 12 2.43 -38.12 -23.39
N CYS A 13 3.12 -37.67 -24.43
CA CYS A 13 4.00 -36.51 -24.31
C CYS A 13 3.12 -35.29 -24.02
N GLN A 14 3.22 -34.75 -22.82
CA GLN A 14 2.75 -33.38 -22.56
C GLN A 14 3.61 -32.43 -23.40
N GLN A 15 3.23 -32.23 -24.66
CA GLN A 15 3.77 -31.15 -25.46
C GLN A 15 3.23 -29.84 -24.86
N ILE A 16 4.14 -28.96 -24.40
CA ILE A 16 3.80 -27.58 -24.09
C ILE A 16 3.28 -26.96 -25.39
N GLN A 17 1.96 -26.76 -25.47
CA GLN A 17 1.34 -26.16 -26.66
C GLN A 17 1.58 -24.65 -26.63
N ARG A 18 1.96 -24.10 -27.80
CA ARG A 18 2.04 -22.65 -27.98
C ARG A 18 0.68 -22.01 -27.66
N ASP A 19 0.68 -21.01 -26.78
CA ASP A 19 -0.49 -20.18 -26.56
C ASP A 19 -0.70 -19.23 -27.77
N LEU A 20 -1.69 -19.53 -28.60
CA LEU A 20 -1.98 -18.77 -29.81
C LEU A 20 -2.60 -17.39 -29.54
N THR A 21 -2.99 -17.11 -28.31
CA THR A 21 -3.53 -15.80 -27.91
C THR A 21 -2.43 -14.80 -27.55
N ARG A 22 -1.19 -15.27 -27.37
CA ARG A 22 -0.03 -14.48 -27.00
C ARG A 22 0.98 -14.37 -28.15
N ASN A 23 1.71 -13.25 -28.22
CA ASN A 23 2.75 -13.03 -29.22
C ASN A 23 4.04 -13.71 -28.79
N ALA A 24 4.31 -14.91 -29.35
CA ALA A 24 5.59 -15.60 -29.14
C ALA A 24 6.71 -14.89 -29.91
N VAL A 25 7.78 -14.52 -29.23
CA VAL A 25 8.96 -13.85 -29.82
C VAL A 25 10.15 -14.79 -29.97
N LEU A 26 10.14 -15.92 -29.26
CA LEU A 26 11.20 -16.91 -29.29
C LEU A 26 10.66 -18.28 -28.93
N GLU A 27 11.20 -19.32 -29.58
CA GLU A 27 10.90 -20.72 -29.28
C GLU A 27 12.21 -21.48 -29.14
N MET A 28 12.27 -22.36 -28.13
CA MET A 28 13.38 -23.28 -27.96
C MET A 28 12.88 -24.60 -27.37
N ASN A 29 13.01 -25.71 -28.11
CA ASN A 29 12.60 -27.06 -27.69
C ASN A 29 11.16 -27.15 -27.16
N GLY A 30 10.21 -26.42 -27.82
CA GLY A 30 8.81 -26.38 -27.45
C GLY A 30 8.49 -25.38 -26.31
N ASN A 31 9.48 -24.76 -25.70
CA ASN A 31 9.29 -23.65 -24.76
C ASN A 31 9.19 -22.33 -25.52
N PHE A 32 8.23 -21.51 -25.17
CA PHE A 32 7.98 -20.23 -25.84
C PHE A 32 8.23 -19.08 -24.86
N LEU A 33 8.90 -18.04 -25.36
CA LEU A 33 8.98 -16.75 -24.68
C LEU A 33 8.01 -15.79 -25.39
N TYR A 34 7.16 -15.14 -24.61
CA TYR A 34 6.15 -14.22 -25.14
C TYR A 34 6.53 -12.76 -24.93
N LEU A 35 6.00 -11.88 -25.79
CA LEU A 35 6.30 -10.45 -25.74
C LEU A 35 5.89 -9.81 -24.41
N ASP A 36 4.71 -10.14 -23.90
CA ASP A 36 4.19 -9.64 -22.62
C ASP A 36 5.08 -10.03 -21.41
N GLU A 37 5.78 -11.15 -21.46
CA GLU A 37 6.75 -11.53 -20.44
C GLU A 37 7.96 -10.59 -20.45
N ILE A 38 8.47 -10.23 -21.64
CA ILE A 38 9.57 -9.29 -21.78
C ILE A 38 9.14 -7.90 -21.32
N GLU A 39 7.96 -7.43 -21.76
CA GLU A 39 7.41 -6.12 -21.39
C GLU A 39 7.19 -5.99 -19.89
N SER A 40 6.78 -7.07 -19.21
CA SER A 40 6.53 -7.07 -17.77
C SER A 40 7.77 -6.85 -16.89
N VAL A 41 8.95 -7.16 -17.42
CA VAL A 41 10.21 -7.06 -16.66
C VAL A 41 11.04 -5.83 -17.01
N ILE A 42 10.67 -5.09 -18.08
CA ILE A 42 11.34 -3.83 -18.46
C ILE A 42 10.95 -2.72 -17.47
N PRO A 43 11.93 -2.05 -16.82
CA PRO A 43 11.63 -0.91 -15.94
C PRO A 43 10.98 0.25 -16.71
N ALA A 44 9.92 0.84 -16.12
CA ALA A 44 9.10 1.87 -16.77
C ALA A 44 9.84 3.19 -17.12
N ASN A 45 11.03 3.42 -16.55
CA ASN A 45 11.75 4.70 -16.65
C ASN A 45 12.95 4.64 -17.64
N LEU A 46 13.05 3.61 -18.46
CA LEU A 46 14.13 3.48 -19.44
C LEU A 46 13.83 4.25 -20.71
N SER A 47 14.91 4.70 -21.40
CA SER A 47 14.79 5.20 -22.76
C SER A 47 14.40 4.07 -23.72
N ILE A 48 13.92 4.42 -24.93
CA ILE A 48 13.58 3.44 -25.96
C ILE A 48 14.80 2.55 -26.32
N ALA A 49 15.99 3.15 -26.40
CA ALA A 49 17.23 2.43 -26.71
C ALA A 49 17.61 1.46 -25.59
N ASP A 50 17.59 1.92 -24.33
CA ASP A 50 17.91 1.10 -23.16
C ASP A 50 16.89 -0.03 -22.97
N SER A 51 15.61 0.24 -23.23
CA SER A 51 14.55 -0.77 -23.19
C SER A 51 14.76 -1.89 -24.22
N ALA A 52 15.22 -1.53 -25.43
CA ALA A 52 15.54 -2.51 -26.46
C ALA A 52 16.76 -3.36 -26.08
N GLU A 53 17.83 -2.74 -25.53
CA GLU A 53 19.00 -3.47 -25.03
C GLU A 53 18.63 -4.40 -23.86
N TYR A 54 17.77 -3.93 -22.94
CA TYR A 54 17.26 -4.75 -21.84
C TYR A 54 16.49 -5.97 -22.36
N ALA A 55 15.60 -5.77 -23.35
CA ALA A 55 14.85 -6.86 -23.96
C ALA A 55 15.75 -7.91 -24.62
N GLU A 56 16.80 -7.50 -25.35
CA GLU A 56 17.78 -8.42 -25.95
C GLU A 56 18.58 -9.16 -24.89
N SER A 57 19.00 -8.49 -23.81
CA SER A 57 19.65 -9.12 -22.67
C SER A 57 18.74 -10.15 -22.00
N TYR A 58 17.46 -9.84 -21.79
CA TYR A 58 16.49 -10.76 -21.21
C TYR A 58 16.28 -11.99 -22.09
N LYS A 59 16.12 -11.85 -23.41
CA LYS A 59 16.03 -12.95 -24.37
C LYS A 59 17.24 -13.88 -24.25
N LYS A 60 18.45 -13.29 -24.21
CA LYS A 60 19.69 -14.05 -24.04
C LYS A 60 19.73 -14.83 -22.74
N GLN A 61 19.34 -14.21 -21.61
CA GLN A 61 19.27 -14.88 -20.32
C GLN A 61 18.25 -16.00 -20.31
N TRP A 62 17.10 -15.80 -20.96
CA TRP A 62 16.06 -16.83 -21.10
C TRP A 62 16.58 -18.04 -21.86
N ILE A 63 17.29 -17.84 -22.99
CA ILE A 63 17.92 -18.92 -23.77
C ILE A 63 18.93 -19.69 -22.91
N ILE A 64 19.85 -18.96 -22.26
CA ILE A 64 20.88 -19.57 -21.40
C ILE A 64 20.24 -20.36 -20.27
N GLY A 65 19.23 -19.81 -19.61
CA GLY A 65 18.48 -20.48 -18.54
C GLY A 65 17.87 -21.80 -19.00
N ASN A 66 17.21 -21.81 -20.16
CA ASN A 66 16.64 -23.04 -20.72
C ASN A 66 17.70 -24.08 -21.10
N LEU A 67 18.80 -23.65 -21.73
CA LEU A 67 19.93 -24.55 -22.06
C LEU A 67 20.55 -25.15 -20.79
N MET A 68 20.76 -24.35 -19.75
CA MET A 68 21.26 -24.82 -18.46
C MET A 68 20.29 -25.79 -17.79
N TYR A 69 18.99 -25.52 -17.86
CA TYR A 69 17.97 -26.41 -17.32
C TYR A 69 17.97 -27.77 -18.01
N GLU A 70 17.99 -27.82 -19.35
CA GLU A 70 18.06 -29.06 -20.10
C GLU A 70 19.36 -29.85 -19.77
N LYS A 71 20.50 -29.15 -19.69
CA LYS A 71 21.77 -29.77 -19.34
C LYS A 71 21.79 -30.33 -17.90
N ALA A 72 21.20 -29.55 -16.96
CA ALA A 72 21.06 -30.01 -15.58
C ALA A 72 20.16 -31.23 -15.48
N LYS A 73 19.04 -31.25 -16.20
CA LYS A 73 18.08 -32.35 -16.24
C LYS A 73 18.69 -33.62 -16.77
N GLU A 74 19.56 -33.55 -17.81
CA GLU A 74 20.32 -34.67 -18.30
C GLU A 74 21.28 -35.24 -17.24
N ASN A 75 21.94 -34.39 -16.46
CA ASN A 75 22.98 -34.81 -15.51
C ASN A 75 22.43 -35.23 -14.14
N ILE A 76 21.38 -34.53 -13.65
CA ILE A 76 20.76 -34.83 -12.36
C ILE A 76 19.79 -36.03 -12.48
N GLY A 77 19.14 -36.18 -13.66
CA GLY A 77 18.14 -37.20 -13.89
C GLY A 77 16.87 -37.01 -13.03
N LYS A 78 16.18 -38.11 -12.75
CA LYS A 78 15.03 -38.13 -11.83
C LYS A 78 15.51 -38.09 -10.38
N SER A 79 15.23 -37.03 -9.67
CA SER A 79 15.56 -36.87 -8.25
C SER A 79 14.29 -36.92 -7.41
N LYS A 80 14.18 -37.98 -6.57
CA LYS A 80 13.08 -38.11 -5.60
C LYS A 80 13.01 -36.92 -4.62
N GLU A 81 14.16 -36.32 -4.34
CA GLU A 81 14.23 -35.12 -3.48
C GLU A 81 13.60 -33.93 -4.16
N ILE A 82 13.92 -33.64 -5.44
CA ILE A 82 13.33 -32.56 -6.22
C ILE A 82 11.84 -32.80 -6.37
N ASP A 83 11.39 -33.98 -6.68
CA ASP A 83 9.99 -34.36 -6.82
C ASP A 83 9.22 -34.04 -5.50
N LYS A 84 9.80 -34.48 -4.36
CA LYS A 84 9.22 -34.23 -3.04
C LYS A 84 9.14 -32.73 -2.73
N LEU A 85 10.19 -31.96 -2.97
CA LEU A 85 10.22 -30.52 -2.76
C LEU A 85 9.21 -29.81 -3.67
N THR A 86 9.10 -30.22 -4.91
CA THR A 86 8.13 -29.67 -5.87
C THR A 86 6.69 -29.90 -5.42
N GLU A 87 6.37 -31.13 -4.95
CA GLU A 87 5.04 -31.42 -4.42
C GLU A 87 4.72 -30.63 -3.14
N ILE A 88 5.67 -30.47 -2.23
CA ILE A 88 5.50 -29.64 -1.04
C ILE A 88 5.21 -28.18 -1.47
N TYR A 89 6.03 -27.63 -2.36
CA TYR A 89 5.88 -26.25 -2.82
C TYR A 89 4.54 -26.02 -3.55
N LYS A 90 4.15 -26.94 -4.43
CA LYS A 90 2.87 -26.90 -5.13
C LYS A 90 1.69 -26.93 -4.15
N ARG A 91 1.76 -27.78 -3.13
CA ARG A 91 0.74 -27.88 -2.07
C ARG A 91 0.62 -26.55 -1.32
N GLU A 92 1.74 -25.95 -0.91
CA GLU A 92 1.75 -24.67 -0.21
C GLU A 92 1.19 -23.54 -1.08
N LEU A 93 1.52 -23.49 -2.37
CA LEU A 93 0.95 -22.50 -3.30
C LEU A 93 -0.58 -22.64 -3.43
N ILE A 94 -1.08 -23.87 -3.54
CA ILE A 94 -2.53 -24.13 -3.63
C ILE A 94 -3.22 -23.69 -2.33
N ILE A 95 -2.67 -24.06 -1.16
CA ILE A 95 -3.22 -23.67 0.14
C ILE A 95 -3.24 -22.12 0.27
N ASN A 96 -2.13 -21.47 -0.03
CA ASN A 96 -2.03 -20.01 0.05
C ASN A 96 -3.03 -19.33 -0.89
N LYS A 97 -3.15 -19.82 -2.13
CA LYS A 97 -4.11 -19.25 -3.10
C LYS A 97 -5.55 -19.41 -2.63
N TYR A 98 -5.90 -20.57 -2.08
CA TYR A 98 -7.22 -20.83 -1.52
C TYR A 98 -7.52 -19.95 -0.31
N GLN A 99 -6.56 -19.79 0.62
CA GLN A 99 -6.72 -18.90 1.77
C GLN A 99 -6.92 -17.43 1.35
N GLN A 100 -6.18 -16.96 0.33
CA GLN A 100 -6.40 -15.61 -0.22
C GLN A 100 -7.82 -15.45 -0.78
N GLN A 101 -8.30 -16.46 -1.50
CA GLN A 101 -9.65 -16.43 -2.05
C GLN A 101 -10.72 -16.43 -0.93
N LEU A 102 -10.57 -17.29 0.08
CA LEU A 102 -11.47 -17.31 1.25
C LEU A 102 -11.53 -15.95 1.97
N ILE A 103 -10.35 -15.32 2.16
CA ILE A 103 -10.27 -13.99 2.78
C ILE A 103 -11.05 -12.97 1.96
N LEU A 104 -10.89 -12.96 0.63
CA LEU A 104 -11.59 -12.02 -0.26
C LEU A 104 -13.11 -12.23 -0.25
N GLU A 105 -13.56 -13.48 -0.18
CA GLU A 105 -14.99 -13.82 -0.22
C GLU A 105 -15.71 -13.66 1.11
N LYS A 106 -15.02 -13.92 2.22
CA LYS A 106 -15.66 -14.08 3.54
C LYS A 106 -15.33 -12.97 4.52
N LEU A 107 -14.20 -12.29 4.37
CA LEU A 107 -13.81 -11.26 5.33
C LEU A 107 -14.66 -10.00 5.11
N LYS A 108 -15.36 -9.57 6.17
CA LYS A 108 -16.18 -8.36 6.16
C LYS A 108 -15.31 -7.11 6.26
N GLN A 109 -15.87 -5.98 5.85
CA GLN A 109 -15.23 -4.69 6.07
C GLN A 109 -15.10 -4.40 7.58
N ILE A 110 -13.97 -3.81 7.95
CA ILE A 110 -13.73 -3.39 9.34
C ILE A 110 -14.66 -2.21 9.66
N PRO A 111 -15.52 -2.32 10.69
CA PRO A 111 -16.38 -1.21 11.09
C PRO A 111 -15.61 -0.04 11.66
N GLU A 112 -16.09 1.19 11.44
CA GLU A 112 -15.49 2.41 11.95
C GLU A 112 -15.37 2.42 13.49
N ASP A 113 -16.39 1.91 14.19
CA ASP A 113 -16.39 1.80 15.65
C ASP A 113 -15.21 0.95 16.16
N SER A 114 -14.85 -0.12 15.43
CA SER A 114 -13.70 -0.95 15.77
C SER A 114 -12.37 -0.22 15.61
N LEU A 115 -12.27 0.64 14.59
CA LEU A 115 -11.09 1.48 14.36
C LEU A 115 -10.95 2.52 15.47
N SER A 116 -12.03 3.21 15.79
CA SER A 116 -12.08 4.20 16.88
C SER A 116 -11.73 3.57 18.23
N ALA A 117 -12.27 2.40 18.54
CA ALA A 117 -11.97 1.66 19.76
C ALA A 117 -10.48 1.23 19.83
N LEU A 118 -9.91 0.80 18.69
CA LEU A 118 -8.48 0.47 18.62
C LEU A 118 -7.61 1.72 18.82
N TYR A 119 -8.00 2.85 18.22
CA TYR A 119 -7.32 4.13 18.40
C TYR A 119 -7.25 4.50 19.88
N GLU A 120 -8.40 4.58 20.55
CA GLU A 120 -8.45 4.95 21.97
C GLU A 120 -7.60 4.02 22.86
N LYS A 121 -7.55 2.73 22.54
CA LYS A 121 -6.75 1.75 23.28
C LYS A 121 -5.25 1.88 23.02
N ARG A 122 -4.85 2.40 21.86
CA ARG A 122 -3.45 2.37 21.41
C ARG A 122 -2.86 3.73 21.02
N LYS A 123 -3.57 4.83 21.17
CA LYS A 123 -3.12 6.17 20.75
C LYS A 123 -1.75 6.54 21.31
N ASP A 124 -1.40 6.07 22.50
CA ASP A 124 -0.10 6.30 23.13
C ASP A 124 1.08 5.59 22.44
N HIS A 125 0.79 4.71 21.47
CA HIS A 125 1.81 4.08 20.62
C HIS A 125 2.06 4.84 19.33
N PHE A 126 1.20 5.81 19.00
CA PHE A 126 1.26 6.60 17.77
C PHE A 126 1.57 8.07 18.09
N LEU A 127 2.73 8.31 18.72
CA LEU A 127 3.14 9.64 19.12
C LEU A 127 3.73 10.41 17.93
N LEU A 128 3.43 11.70 17.87
CA LEU A 128 3.98 12.60 16.87
C LEU A 128 5.47 12.88 17.12
N ASN A 129 6.30 12.70 16.10
CA ASN A 129 7.72 13.07 16.15
C ASN A 129 7.94 14.60 15.98
N ALA A 130 6.99 15.29 15.36
CA ALA A 130 7.03 16.72 15.11
C ALA A 130 5.62 17.32 15.25
N PRO A 131 5.50 18.59 15.62
CA PRO A 131 4.20 19.23 15.80
C PRO A 131 3.48 19.40 14.47
N LEU A 132 2.14 19.30 14.52
CA LEU A 132 1.22 19.51 13.39
C LEU A 132 0.26 20.64 13.71
N ILE A 133 -0.22 21.32 12.68
CA ILE A 133 -1.09 22.49 12.78
C ILE A 133 -2.22 22.42 11.74
N LYS A 134 -3.39 22.90 12.14
CA LYS A 134 -4.53 23.20 11.24
C LYS A 134 -4.82 24.70 11.28
N GLY A 135 -5.23 25.30 10.17
CA GLY A 135 -5.56 26.71 10.14
C GLY A 135 -5.54 27.38 8.78
N ILE A 136 -5.31 28.69 8.81
CA ILE A 136 -5.20 29.55 7.63
C ILE A 136 -3.96 30.43 7.80
N PHE A 137 -3.12 30.49 6.77
CA PHE A 137 -2.02 31.43 6.66
C PHE A 137 -2.30 32.40 5.50
N ILE A 138 -2.10 33.70 5.72
CA ILE A 138 -2.29 34.74 4.70
C ILE A 138 -1.19 35.78 4.82
N GLN A 139 -0.60 36.17 3.70
CA GLN A 139 0.36 37.25 3.55
C GLN A 139 -0.19 38.28 2.56
N VAL A 140 -0.31 39.55 2.98
CA VAL A 140 -0.78 40.65 2.14
C VAL A 140 0.19 41.84 2.19
N HIS A 141 0.17 42.66 1.16
CA HIS A 141 0.90 43.95 1.20
C HIS A 141 0.23 44.90 2.20
N ASN A 142 1.00 45.73 2.92
CA ASN A 142 0.47 46.65 3.92
C ASN A 142 -0.52 47.67 3.34
N SER A 143 -0.43 47.97 2.05
CA SER A 143 -1.37 48.86 1.34
C SER A 143 -2.68 48.16 0.90
N ALA A 144 -2.81 46.85 1.09
CA ALA A 144 -4.03 46.13 0.72
C ALA A 144 -5.22 46.65 1.54
N GLN A 145 -6.33 46.90 0.85
CA GLN A 145 -7.57 47.39 1.52
C GLN A 145 -8.30 46.25 2.21
N GLY A 146 -9.11 46.57 3.21
CA GLY A 146 -9.99 45.62 3.87
C GLY A 146 -9.32 44.68 4.88
N GLN A 147 -8.11 44.98 5.35
CA GLN A 147 -7.39 44.17 6.35
C GLN A 147 -8.14 44.05 7.69
N ASP A 148 -8.87 45.14 8.11
CA ASP A 148 -9.71 45.08 9.31
C ASP A 148 -10.88 44.09 9.13
N SER A 149 -11.47 44.07 7.94
CA SER A 149 -12.50 43.08 7.59
C SER A 149 -11.97 41.66 7.62
N LEU A 150 -10.78 41.41 7.03
CA LEU A 150 -10.09 40.13 7.10
C LEU A 150 -9.84 39.69 8.54
N SER A 151 -9.33 40.61 9.38
CA SER A 151 -9.07 40.35 10.79
C SER A 151 -10.35 39.96 11.55
N ASN A 152 -11.48 40.56 11.22
CA ASN A 152 -12.78 40.23 11.82
C ASN A 152 -13.29 38.85 11.34
N LEU A 153 -13.17 38.54 10.05
CA LEU A 153 -13.54 37.25 9.50
C LEU A 153 -12.70 36.07 10.09
N LEU A 154 -11.42 36.31 10.37
CA LEU A 154 -10.54 35.33 10.99
C LEU A 154 -10.81 35.05 12.49
N LYS A 155 -11.66 35.86 13.15
CA LYS A 155 -12.02 35.60 14.57
C LYS A 155 -12.83 34.31 14.70
N GLU A 156 -13.79 34.12 13.79
CA GLU A 156 -14.69 32.99 13.80
C GLU A 156 -14.71 32.34 12.40
N ILE A 157 -14.31 31.08 12.32
CA ILE A 157 -14.23 30.33 11.08
C ILE A 157 -15.50 29.48 10.92
N ASN A 158 -16.27 29.80 9.88
CA ASN A 158 -17.44 29.06 9.41
C ASN A 158 -17.47 29.12 7.88
N ASP A 159 -18.40 28.42 7.23
CA ASP A 159 -18.47 28.33 5.76
C ASP A 159 -18.59 29.71 5.10
N GLU A 160 -19.39 30.64 5.66
CA GLU A 160 -19.59 32.00 5.12
C GLU A 160 -18.30 32.83 5.25
N SER A 161 -17.65 32.78 6.43
CA SER A 161 -16.38 33.50 6.65
C SER A 161 -15.27 32.93 5.77
N LEU A 162 -15.19 31.61 5.58
CA LEU A 162 -14.22 30.99 4.71
C LEU A 162 -14.36 31.41 3.26
N GLU A 163 -15.59 31.46 2.73
CA GLU A 163 -15.84 31.93 1.37
C GLU A 163 -15.40 33.38 1.20
N SER A 164 -15.70 34.22 2.20
CA SER A 164 -15.34 35.66 2.20
C SER A 164 -13.82 35.84 2.32
N ILE A 165 -13.13 35.06 3.15
CA ILE A 165 -11.68 35.05 3.28
C ILE A 165 -11.04 34.62 1.97
N MET A 166 -11.55 33.56 1.33
CA MET A 166 -11.03 33.08 0.06
C MET A 166 -11.16 34.14 -1.05
N ARG A 167 -12.31 34.82 -1.14
CA ARG A 167 -12.50 35.95 -2.08
C ARG A 167 -11.49 37.07 -1.82
N TYR A 168 -11.29 37.41 -0.56
CA TYR A 168 -10.31 38.44 -0.17
C TYR A 168 -8.89 38.03 -0.57
N CYS A 169 -8.49 36.79 -0.28
CA CYS A 169 -7.16 36.27 -0.60
C CYS A 169 -6.89 36.27 -2.10
N THR A 170 -7.86 35.82 -2.91
CA THR A 170 -7.74 35.83 -4.37
C THR A 170 -7.48 37.22 -4.96
N ALA A 171 -8.03 38.27 -4.34
CA ALA A 171 -7.89 39.64 -4.81
C ALA A 171 -6.64 40.36 -4.27
N ASN A 172 -6.18 40.03 -3.06
CA ASN A 172 -5.24 40.89 -2.33
C ASN A 172 -4.01 40.13 -1.77
N ALA A 173 -4.05 38.79 -1.65
CA ALA A 173 -2.95 38.07 -1.00
C ALA A 173 -1.80 37.79 -1.94
N LEU A 174 -0.59 38.01 -1.46
CA LEU A 174 0.64 37.51 -2.12
C LEU A 174 0.81 36.01 -1.96
N LYS A 175 0.51 35.51 -0.75
CA LYS A 175 0.55 34.10 -0.43
C LYS A 175 -0.58 33.77 0.56
N TYR A 176 -1.22 32.63 0.37
CA TYR A 176 -2.18 32.07 1.32
C TYR A 176 -2.19 30.55 1.26
N GLU A 177 -2.46 29.93 2.40
CA GLU A 177 -2.65 28.49 2.52
C GLU A 177 -3.84 28.22 3.44
N PHE A 178 -4.79 27.40 2.96
CA PHE A 178 -5.90 26.87 3.77
C PHE A 178 -5.58 25.41 4.11
N PHE A 179 -5.38 25.15 5.39
CA PHE A 179 -5.06 23.81 5.91
C PHE A 179 -5.95 23.45 7.11
N ILE A 180 -7.21 23.90 7.08
CA ILE A 180 -8.20 23.70 8.14
C ILE A 180 -8.56 22.22 8.27
N ASP A 181 -8.73 21.54 7.14
CA ASP A 181 -9.15 20.16 7.08
C ASP A 181 -7.96 19.18 7.16
N ASN A 182 -6.75 19.67 6.91
CA ASN A 182 -5.57 18.81 6.80
C ASN A 182 -4.50 19.21 7.83
N TRP A 183 -4.05 18.22 8.61
CA TRP A 183 -2.89 18.38 9.46
C TRP A 183 -1.63 18.63 8.63
N THR A 184 -0.99 19.76 8.86
CA THR A 184 0.19 20.22 8.14
C THR A 184 1.38 20.30 9.09
N PRO A 185 2.61 19.92 8.67
CA PRO A 185 3.81 20.11 9.48
C PRO A 185 3.94 21.57 9.95
N TYR A 186 4.10 21.77 11.26
CA TYR A 186 4.19 23.07 11.88
C TYR A 186 5.27 23.96 11.25
N SER A 187 6.45 23.38 11.00
CA SER A 187 7.57 24.10 10.39
C SER A 187 7.22 24.69 9.01
N LYS A 188 6.46 23.97 8.19
CA LYS A 188 6.05 24.43 6.85
C LYS A 188 5.30 25.77 6.91
N ILE A 189 4.51 26.00 7.94
CA ILE A 189 3.70 27.21 8.11
C ILE A 189 4.50 28.30 8.82
N ILE A 190 5.16 27.97 9.93
CA ILE A 190 5.88 28.93 10.77
C ILE A 190 7.09 29.54 10.05
N ASP A 191 7.71 28.80 9.14
CA ASP A 191 8.83 29.30 8.33
C ASP A 191 8.40 30.46 7.38
N ASN A 192 7.11 30.69 7.18
CA ASN A 192 6.60 31.82 6.41
C ASN A 192 6.37 33.09 7.26
N LEU A 193 6.46 32.98 8.59
CA LEU A 193 6.30 34.15 9.47
C LEU A 193 7.64 34.87 9.66
N PRO A 194 7.64 36.20 9.73
CA PRO A 194 8.86 37.00 9.99
C PRO A 194 9.49 36.64 11.34
N ASN A 195 8.67 36.48 12.38
CA ASN A 195 9.11 36.03 13.68
C ASN A 195 8.54 34.65 13.95
N LYS A 196 9.44 33.65 14.08
CA LYS A 196 9.05 32.28 14.38
C LYS A 196 8.44 32.18 15.77
N ILE A 197 7.43 31.35 15.90
CA ILE A 197 6.71 31.07 17.15
C ILE A 197 6.98 29.62 17.51
N GLU A 198 7.23 29.33 18.76
CA GLU A 198 7.40 27.94 19.23
C GLU A 198 6.05 27.21 19.26
N SER A 199 6.02 25.94 18.91
CA SER A 199 4.79 25.13 18.87
C SER A 199 4.11 24.97 20.24
N THR A 200 4.81 25.31 21.31
CA THR A 200 4.31 25.26 22.70
C THR A 200 3.79 26.61 23.16
N ASP A 201 3.94 27.68 22.36
CA ASP A 201 3.54 29.03 22.77
C ASP A 201 2.01 29.13 22.88
N PRO A 202 1.48 29.57 24.03
CA PRO A 202 0.04 29.76 24.24
C PRO A 202 -0.62 30.72 23.26
N VAL A 203 0.12 31.60 22.59
CA VAL A 203 -0.40 32.54 21.59
C VAL A 203 -1.10 31.81 20.44
N LEU A 204 -0.65 30.62 20.08
CA LEU A 204 -1.26 29.80 19.04
C LEU A 204 -2.71 29.40 19.32
N SER A 205 -3.11 29.35 20.59
CA SER A 205 -4.48 29.00 21.00
C SER A 205 -5.36 30.25 21.28
N ARG A 206 -4.81 31.48 21.18
CA ARG A 206 -5.50 32.70 21.63
C ARG A 206 -6.23 33.49 20.52
N GLY A 207 -6.26 33.01 19.30
CA GLY A 207 -6.95 33.67 18.21
C GLY A 207 -6.16 33.76 16.92
N THR A 208 -6.27 34.87 16.21
CA THR A 208 -5.50 35.14 15.00
C THR A 208 -4.20 35.84 15.37
N ILE A 209 -3.08 35.30 14.95
CA ILE A 209 -1.77 35.91 15.11
C ILE A 209 -1.54 36.85 13.94
N VAL A 210 -1.19 38.11 14.24
CA VAL A 210 -0.84 39.09 13.22
C VAL A 210 0.60 39.54 13.46
N GLN A 211 1.41 39.45 12.41
CA GLN A 211 2.76 40.01 12.40
C GLN A 211 2.87 40.97 11.21
N GLN A 212 3.72 41.97 11.31
CA GLN A 212 3.90 42.97 10.27
C GLN A 212 5.39 43.27 10.06
N THR A 213 5.77 43.43 8.81
CA THR A 213 7.07 43.99 8.39
C THR A 213 6.85 45.36 7.76
N GLU A 214 7.87 45.99 7.20
CA GLU A 214 7.75 47.26 6.50
C GLU A 214 6.81 47.19 5.27
N GLU A 215 6.73 46.03 4.62
CA GLU A 215 5.99 45.86 3.36
C GLU A 215 4.76 44.97 3.48
N TYR A 216 4.75 43.98 4.40
CA TYR A 216 3.73 42.93 4.44
C TYR A 216 3.13 42.73 5.83
N SER A 217 1.84 42.41 5.84
CA SER A 217 1.11 41.90 7.00
C SER A 217 0.88 40.39 6.85
N TYR A 218 1.10 39.66 7.93
CA TYR A 218 1.00 38.20 8.00
C TYR A 218 -0.08 37.83 9.01
N TYR A 219 -1.00 36.99 8.60
CA TYR A 219 -2.10 36.50 9.43
C TYR A 219 -1.98 34.98 9.54
N LEU A 220 -1.96 34.46 10.75
CA LEU A 220 -2.04 33.05 11.03
C LEU A 220 -3.20 32.78 11.98
N LYS A 221 -4.25 32.16 11.47
CA LYS A 221 -5.34 31.61 12.27
C LYS A 221 -5.09 30.14 12.51
N VAL A 222 -4.90 29.74 13.78
CA VAL A 222 -4.78 28.37 14.19
C VAL A 222 -6.14 27.84 14.61
N THR A 223 -6.59 26.74 14.02
CA THR A 223 -7.83 26.04 14.36
C THR A 223 -7.56 24.74 15.11
N GLY A 224 -6.35 24.19 15.00
CA GLY A 224 -5.90 23.01 15.72
C GLY A 224 -4.38 22.93 15.78
N ILE A 225 -3.87 22.40 16.88
CA ILE A 225 -2.44 22.10 17.05
C ILE A 225 -2.28 20.81 17.81
N CYS A 226 -1.35 19.97 17.34
CA CYS A 226 -0.86 18.79 18.05
C CYS A 226 0.64 18.93 18.22
N LYS A 227 1.14 18.76 19.44
CA LYS A 227 2.55 18.93 19.77
C LYS A 227 3.34 17.65 19.52
N ALA A 228 4.65 17.78 19.37
CA ALA A 228 5.53 16.60 19.39
C ALA A 228 5.36 15.85 20.72
N GLY A 229 5.31 14.52 20.65
CA GLY A 229 5.07 13.66 21.82
C GLY A 229 3.59 13.47 22.19
N GLU A 230 2.65 14.21 21.59
CA GLU A 230 1.22 13.94 21.72
C GLU A 230 0.77 12.81 20.77
N PRO A 231 -0.34 12.12 21.09
CA PRO A 231 -0.91 11.12 20.18
C PRO A 231 -1.26 11.74 18.82
N SER A 232 -0.93 11.00 17.76
CA SER A 232 -1.29 11.41 16.40
C SER A 232 -2.81 11.49 16.25
N PRO A 233 -3.35 12.52 15.57
CA PRO A 233 -4.76 12.58 15.25
C PRO A 233 -5.25 11.33 14.54
N TYR A 234 -6.45 10.86 14.91
CA TYR A 234 -7.07 9.65 14.37
C TYR A 234 -7.07 9.60 12.84
N GLU A 235 -7.38 10.71 12.20
CA GLU A 235 -7.48 10.82 10.74
C GLU A 235 -6.17 10.47 10.04
N LEU A 236 -5.03 10.76 10.64
CA LEU A 236 -3.71 10.50 10.06
C LEU A 236 -3.31 9.03 10.13
N ILE A 237 -3.76 8.32 11.17
CA ILE A 237 -3.37 6.93 11.41
C ILE A 237 -4.49 5.93 11.11
N LYS A 238 -5.66 6.41 10.68
CA LYS A 238 -6.84 5.58 10.39
C LYS A 238 -6.50 4.42 9.44
N ASN A 239 -5.76 4.68 8.37
CA ASN A 239 -5.37 3.65 7.41
C ASN A 239 -4.42 2.62 8.03
N GLU A 240 -3.54 3.03 8.92
CA GLU A 240 -2.65 2.13 9.66
C GLU A 240 -3.43 1.24 10.63
N LEU A 241 -4.36 1.83 11.39
CA LEU A 241 -5.26 1.10 12.27
C LEU A 241 -6.13 0.10 11.49
N TYR A 242 -6.63 0.50 10.33
CA TYR A 242 -7.38 -0.39 9.43
C TYR A 242 -6.53 -1.60 9.03
N ASN A 243 -5.29 -1.39 8.61
CA ASN A 243 -4.40 -2.48 8.22
C ASN A 243 -4.05 -3.41 9.40
N ILE A 244 -3.87 -2.86 10.59
CA ILE A 244 -3.63 -3.65 11.83
C ILE A 244 -4.83 -4.56 12.11
N LEU A 245 -6.05 -4.01 12.12
CA LEU A 245 -7.26 -4.80 12.35
C LEU A 245 -7.49 -5.81 11.23
N LEU A 246 -7.37 -5.39 9.98
CA LEU A 246 -7.54 -6.28 8.83
C LEU A 246 -6.59 -7.49 8.90
N ASN A 247 -5.33 -7.26 9.23
CA ASN A 247 -4.36 -8.36 9.36
C ASN A 247 -4.70 -9.28 10.55
N LYS A 248 -5.15 -8.70 11.66
CA LYS A 248 -5.62 -9.49 12.80
C LYS A 248 -6.82 -10.37 12.44
N GLU A 249 -7.83 -9.79 11.79
CA GLU A 249 -9.03 -10.51 11.35
C GLU A 249 -8.69 -11.61 10.34
N LYS A 250 -7.78 -11.35 9.39
CA LYS A 250 -7.29 -12.37 8.45
C LYS A 250 -6.65 -13.56 9.16
N ILE A 251 -5.76 -13.29 10.11
CA ILE A 251 -5.07 -14.34 10.87
C ILE A 251 -6.08 -15.14 11.67
N GLN A 252 -6.99 -14.47 12.39
CA GLN A 252 -8.00 -15.13 13.20
C GLN A 252 -8.92 -15.99 12.33
N PHE A 253 -9.43 -15.44 11.23
CA PHE A 253 -10.31 -16.17 10.30
C PHE A 253 -9.65 -17.46 9.78
N ILE A 254 -8.40 -17.39 9.32
CA ILE A 254 -7.68 -18.57 8.81
C ILE A 254 -7.40 -19.58 9.94
N THR A 255 -7.11 -19.10 11.15
CA THR A 255 -6.90 -19.96 12.31
C THR A 255 -8.17 -20.73 12.67
N ASP A 256 -9.30 -20.03 12.75
CA ASP A 256 -10.60 -20.62 13.07
C ASP A 256 -11.03 -21.62 11.98
N PHE A 257 -10.88 -21.26 10.72
CA PHE A 257 -11.17 -22.13 9.58
C PHE A 257 -10.33 -23.42 9.60
N ARG A 258 -9.03 -23.31 9.91
CA ARG A 258 -8.17 -24.51 10.05
C ARG A 258 -8.61 -25.40 11.19
N GLN A 259 -9.02 -24.82 12.31
CA GLN A 259 -9.51 -25.56 13.45
C GLN A 259 -10.85 -26.27 13.14
N GLU A 260 -11.72 -25.59 12.41
CA GLU A 260 -13.00 -26.16 11.95
C GLU A 260 -12.75 -27.38 11.04
N LEU A 261 -11.88 -27.24 10.03
CA LEU A 261 -11.49 -28.35 9.16
C LEU A 261 -10.90 -29.53 9.93
N TYR A 262 -10.08 -29.27 10.95
CA TYR A 262 -9.50 -30.34 11.77
C TYR A 262 -10.58 -31.06 12.58
N ASN A 263 -11.50 -30.31 13.21
CA ASN A 263 -12.58 -30.87 14.00
C ASN A 263 -13.53 -31.72 13.13
N GLU A 264 -13.93 -31.20 11.96
CA GLU A 264 -14.74 -31.96 11.00
C GLU A 264 -14.06 -33.26 10.55
N ALA A 265 -12.74 -33.25 10.34
CA ALA A 265 -12.00 -34.42 9.93
C ALA A 265 -11.95 -35.50 11.04
N ILE A 266 -11.88 -35.10 12.32
CA ILE A 266 -11.98 -35.99 13.47
C ILE A 266 -13.39 -36.59 13.55
N GLU A 267 -14.44 -35.75 13.51
CA GLU A 267 -15.83 -36.16 13.63
C GLU A 267 -16.25 -37.16 12.51
N ASN A 268 -15.76 -36.91 11.30
CA ASN A 268 -16.04 -37.76 10.14
C ASN A 268 -15.14 -39.00 10.05
N GLY A 269 -14.21 -39.21 11.01
CA GLY A 269 -13.33 -40.36 11.05
C GLY A 269 -12.34 -40.44 9.88
N ILE A 270 -11.98 -39.28 9.28
CA ILE A 270 -11.04 -39.20 8.16
C ILE A 270 -9.60 -39.40 8.64
N ILE A 271 -9.31 -39.12 9.93
CA ILE A 271 -7.97 -39.17 10.51
C ILE A 271 -7.79 -40.49 11.25
N HIS A 272 -6.78 -41.26 10.88
CA HIS A 272 -6.36 -42.46 11.59
C HIS A 272 -4.99 -42.21 12.22
N PHE A 273 -4.91 -42.39 13.52
CA PHE A 273 -3.65 -42.33 14.27
C PHE A 273 -3.08 -43.72 14.37
N TYR A 274 -1.82 -43.90 13.95
CA TYR A 274 -1.09 -45.16 14.18
C TYR A 274 -0.23 -44.94 15.42
N GLU A 275 -0.49 -45.71 16.47
CA GLU A 275 0.41 -45.78 17.61
C GLU A 275 1.69 -46.53 17.18
N ASN A 276 2.86 -45.95 17.46
CA ASN A 276 4.11 -46.69 17.32
C ASN A 276 4.12 -47.71 18.44
N GLU A 277 3.99 -48.97 18.10
CA GLU A 277 4.39 -50.05 19.03
C GLU A 277 5.89 -49.90 19.28
N GLU A 278 6.29 -49.55 20.52
CA GLU A 278 7.69 -49.49 20.99
C GLU A 278 8.28 -50.94 21.06
#